data_04f188052cd7153d4ece6ec0338d3f11
#
_entry.id   04f188052cd7153d4ece6ec0338d3f11
#
_cell.length_a   1.000
_cell.length_b   1.000
_cell.length_c   1.000
_cell.angle_alpha   90.00
_cell.angle_beta   90.00
_cell.angle_gamma   90.00
#
_symmetry.space_group_name_H-M   'P 1'
#
loop_
_entity.id
_entity.type
_entity.pdbx_description
1 polymer ?
#
loop_
_entity_poly.entity_id
_entity_poly.type
_entity_poly.pdbx_seq_one_letter_code
_entity_poly.pdbx_strand_id
1 'polypeptide(L)'
;MAHLLAMNVPVKNDPAWSDWSKMTREKIKSAGVHVHRGGWHQRYFHMTILFLDDDACAESLTPEFAKMAKSCPALPLVIDKIDAFTTTNGAKHIIYLSSTNVPEQILTLAKDARILADGLNADYDKRPFKPHITFGKVLADKMSPEELQAILRSLEQPAFNCLIEYAEHRYRKSNGTIRRWKLRSKR
;
A
#
# COMPACT_ATOMS: atom_id res chain seq x y z
N MET A 1 0.57 0.35 -20.06
CA MET A 1 0.24 1.26 -18.91
C MET A 1 0.51 0.50 -17.62
N ALA A 2 1.04 1.15 -16.56
CA ALA A 2 1.37 0.41 -15.34
C ALA A 2 0.12 0.08 -14.49
N HIS A 3 0.03 -1.14 -14.00
CA HIS A 3 -1.09 -1.69 -13.27
C HIS A 3 -0.71 -2.11 -11.85
N LEU A 4 -1.67 -2.14 -10.96
CA LEU A 4 -1.55 -2.62 -9.60
C LEU A 4 -2.59 -3.71 -9.34
N LEU A 5 -2.14 -4.87 -8.88
CA LEU A 5 -2.98 -5.84 -8.18
C LEU A 5 -2.83 -5.56 -6.69
N ALA A 6 -3.91 -5.24 -6.01
CA ALA A 6 -3.85 -4.67 -4.66
C ALA A 6 -5.00 -5.16 -3.77
N MET A 7 -4.80 -5.04 -2.46
CA MET A 7 -5.86 -5.15 -1.46
C MET A 7 -6.36 -3.74 -1.10
N ASN A 8 -7.66 -3.54 -1.06
CA ASN A 8 -8.26 -2.30 -0.55
C ASN A 8 -8.17 -2.29 0.98
N VAL A 9 -7.59 -1.25 1.55
CA VAL A 9 -7.45 -1.13 3.02
C VAL A 9 -8.26 0.06 3.51
N PRO A 10 -9.41 -0.18 4.15
CA PRO A 10 -10.36 0.87 4.51
C PRO A 10 -9.98 1.59 5.82
N VAL A 11 -8.75 2.10 5.95
CA VAL A 11 -8.27 2.80 7.16
C VAL A 11 -9.18 3.96 7.59
N LYS A 12 -9.87 4.56 6.64
CA LYS A 12 -10.78 5.68 6.89
C LYS A 12 -12.07 5.29 7.62
N ASN A 13 -12.36 4.01 7.68
CA ASN A 13 -13.53 3.52 8.40
C ASN A 13 -13.30 3.47 9.92
N ASP A 14 -12.04 3.52 10.34
CA ASP A 14 -11.71 3.64 11.76
C ASP A 14 -12.00 5.08 12.23
N PRO A 15 -12.76 5.28 13.31
CA PRO A 15 -13.15 6.61 13.79
C PRO A 15 -11.95 7.49 14.19
N ALA A 16 -10.84 6.90 14.63
CA ALA A 16 -9.64 7.64 15.02
C ALA A 16 -8.85 8.17 13.81
N TRP A 17 -9.10 7.68 12.60
CA TRP A 17 -8.33 8.03 11.40
C TRP A 17 -8.29 9.53 11.12
N SER A 18 -9.44 10.21 11.16
CA SER A 18 -9.54 11.60 10.75
C SER A 18 -8.61 12.50 11.54
N ASP A 19 -8.69 12.43 12.86
CA ASP A 19 -7.94 13.28 13.77
C ASP A 19 -6.47 12.91 13.78
N TRP A 20 -6.15 11.61 13.86
CA TRP A 20 -4.78 11.12 13.79
C TRP A 20 -4.09 11.55 12.50
N SER A 21 -4.72 11.36 11.35
CA SER A 21 -4.12 11.67 10.05
C SER A 21 -3.87 13.17 9.87
N LYS A 22 -4.77 14.02 10.34
CA LYS A 22 -4.63 15.47 10.33
C LYS A 22 -3.45 15.90 11.23
N MET A 23 -3.48 15.49 12.50
CA MET A 23 -2.45 15.82 13.47
C MET A 23 -1.06 15.33 13.03
N THR A 24 -0.96 14.11 12.52
CA THR A 24 0.28 13.54 12.04
C THR A 24 0.86 14.32 10.86
N ARG A 25 0.02 14.70 9.88
CA ARG A 25 0.47 15.55 8.75
C ARG A 25 0.94 16.91 9.19
N GLU A 26 0.27 17.54 10.14
CA GLU A 26 0.65 18.84 10.72
C GLU A 26 1.99 18.74 11.44
N LYS A 27 2.20 17.73 12.27
CA LYS A 27 3.49 17.48 12.96
C LYS A 27 4.62 17.24 11.96
N ILE A 28 4.43 16.39 10.95
CA ILE A 28 5.42 16.13 9.90
C ILE A 28 5.77 17.44 9.18
N LYS A 29 4.77 18.22 8.79
CA LYS A 29 4.96 19.50 8.12
C LYS A 29 5.69 20.52 9.03
N SER A 30 5.33 20.62 10.28
CA SER A 30 5.95 21.53 11.26
C SER A 30 7.42 21.16 11.57
N ALA A 31 7.79 19.90 11.39
CA ALA A 31 9.17 19.43 11.48
C ALA A 31 10.00 19.76 10.21
N GLY A 32 9.49 20.57 9.28
CA GLY A 32 10.22 21.02 8.09
C GLY A 32 10.19 20.05 6.92
N VAL A 33 9.36 19.02 6.96
CA VAL A 33 9.26 18.03 5.88
C VAL A 33 8.58 18.62 4.65
N HIS A 34 9.30 18.67 3.53
CA HIS A 34 8.78 19.14 2.25
C HIS A 34 8.00 18.07 1.51
N VAL A 35 6.70 18.12 1.64
CA VAL A 35 5.81 17.17 0.98
C VAL A 35 5.68 17.51 -0.50
N HIS A 36 5.85 16.54 -1.37
CA HIS A 36 5.63 16.68 -2.80
C HIS A 36 4.20 17.18 -3.06
N ARG A 37 4.02 18.09 -4.04
CA ARG A 37 2.68 18.61 -4.41
C ARG A 37 1.73 17.45 -4.70
N GLY A 38 0.59 17.40 -3.98
CA GLY A 38 -0.34 16.27 -4.03
C GLY A 38 0.20 14.98 -3.39
N GLY A 39 1.28 15.08 -2.60
CA GLY A 39 1.97 13.92 -2.02
C GLY A 39 1.23 13.19 -0.90
N TRP A 40 0.24 13.83 -0.27
CA TRP A 40 -0.58 13.12 0.72
C TRP A 40 -1.65 12.28 0.06
N HIS A 41 -1.69 10.99 0.40
CA HIS A 41 -2.79 10.11 0.00
C HIS A 41 -4.03 10.42 0.84
N GLN A 42 -5.16 10.69 0.19
CA GLN A 42 -6.37 11.16 0.88
C GLN A 42 -7.61 10.32 0.61
N ARG A 43 -7.69 9.64 -0.51
CA ARG A 43 -8.95 9.03 -0.95
C ARG A 43 -8.95 7.51 -0.92
N TYR A 44 -7.92 6.88 -1.48
CA TYR A 44 -7.90 5.44 -1.65
C TYR A 44 -6.63 4.88 -1.06
N PHE A 45 -6.79 4.07 -0.02
CA PHE A 45 -5.69 3.37 0.61
C PHE A 45 -5.69 1.92 0.14
N HIS A 46 -4.55 1.46 -0.30
CA HIS A 46 -4.37 0.10 -0.80
C HIS A 46 -2.98 -0.42 -0.45
N MET A 47 -2.89 -1.72 -0.32
CA MET A 47 -1.64 -2.45 -0.21
C MET A 47 -1.38 -3.13 -1.56
N THR A 48 -0.34 -2.71 -2.26
CA THR A 48 0.02 -3.30 -3.57
C THR A 48 0.58 -4.69 -3.34
N ILE A 49 -0.03 -5.69 -3.95
CA ILE A 49 0.41 -7.08 -3.95
C ILE A 49 1.41 -7.32 -5.07
N LEU A 50 1.09 -6.84 -6.26
CA LEU A 50 1.94 -6.94 -7.43
C LEU A 50 1.83 -5.68 -8.29
N PHE A 51 2.97 -5.20 -8.76
CA PHE A 51 3.08 -4.09 -9.68
C PHE A 51 3.48 -4.61 -11.05
N LEU A 52 2.71 -4.28 -12.09
CA LEU A 52 2.91 -4.71 -13.47
C LEU A 52 3.13 -3.49 -14.36
N ASP A 53 4.12 -3.56 -15.24
CA ASP A 53 4.51 -2.41 -16.05
C ASP A 53 3.79 -2.35 -17.41
N ASP A 54 3.15 -3.43 -17.85
CA ASP A 54 2.48 -3.48 -19.15
C ASP A 54 1.05 -4.07 -19.12
N ASP A 55 0.32 -3.81 -20.20
CA ASP A 55 -1.09 -4.20 -20.35
C ASP A 55 -1.23 -5.72 -20.61
N ALA A 56 -0.31 -6.34 -21.36
CA ALA A 56 -0.39 -7.76 -21.69
C ALA A 56 -0.20 -8.64 -20.45
N CYS A 57 0.78 -8.30 -19.61
CA CYS A 57 0.96 -8.97 -18.32
C CYS A 57 -0.27 -8.80 -17.41
N ALA A 58 -0.86 -7.60 -17.39
CA ALA A 58 -2.05 -7.35 -16.60
C ALA A 58 -3.26 -8.15 -17.08
N GLU A 59 -3.47 -8.27 -18.39
CA GLU A 59 -4.55 -9.08 -18.97
C GLU A 59 -4.43 -10.56 -18.62
N SER A 60 -3.22 -11.10 -18.64
CA SER A 60 -2.95 -12.51 -18.33
C SER A 60 -3.06 -12.81 -16.84
N LEU A 61 -2.56 -11.92 -15.98
CA LEU A 61 -2.49 -12.15 -14.54
C LEU A 61 -3.79 -11.83 -13.81
N THR A 62 -4.54 -10.83 -14.26
CA THR A 62 -5.74 -10.35 -13.57
C THR A 62 -6.80 -11.44 -13.31
N PRO A 63 -7.13 -12.33 -14.26
CA PRO A 63 -8.11 -13.40 -14.02
C PRO A 63 -7.66 -14.39 -12.94
N GLU A 64 -6.40 -14.77 -12.95
CA GLU A 64 -5.85 -15.71 -11.97
C GLU A 64 -5.73 -15.08 -10.58
N PHE A 65 -5.27 -13.84 -10.51
CA PHE A 65 -5.29 -13.07 -9.27
C PHE A 65 -6.71 -12.94 -8.70
N ALA A 66 -7.71 -12.73 -9.56
CA ALA A 66 -9.11 -12.68 -9.14
C ALA A 66 -9.61 -13.99 -8.51
N LYS A 67 -9.18 -15.15 -9.04
CA LYS A 67 -9.50 -16.47 -8.45
C LYS A 67 -8.86 -16.62 -7.08
N MET A 68 -7.58 -16.31 -6.94
CA MET A 68 -6.86 -16.35 -5.67
C MET A 68 -7.51 -15.41 -4.64
N ALA A 69 -7.81 -14.17 -5.02
CA ALA A 69 -8.43 -13.19 -4.14
C ALA A 69 -9.82 -13.66 -3.66
N LYS A 70 -10.67 -14.20 -4.54
CA LYS A 70 -12.01 -14.71 -4.17
C LYS A 70 -11.96 -15.92 -3.24
N SER A 71 -10.89 -16.71 -3.25
CA SER A 71 -10.69 -17.82 -2.32
C SER A 71 -10.17 -17.35 -0.95
N CYS A 72 -9.55 -16.17 -0.89
CA CYS A 72 -9.04 -15.59 0.33
C CYS A 72 -10.20 -15.10 1.23
N PRO A 73 -10.22 -15.41 2.54
CA PRO A 73 -11.23 -14.88 3.44
C PRO A 73 -11.05 -13.37 3.64
N ALA A 74 -12.10 -12.67 4.06
CA ALA A 74 -11.97 -11.31 4.58
C ALA A 74 -10.99 -11.28 5.76
N LEU A 75 -10.07 -10.31 5.76
CA LEU A 75 -8.91 -10.32 6.65
C LEU A 75 -8.96 -9.14 7.62
N PRO A 76 -8.99 -9.39 8.93
CA PRO A 76 -8.73 -8.33 9.91
C PRO A 76 -7.25 -7.90 9.80
N LEU A 77 -7.01 -6.60 9.82
CA LEU A 77 -5.68 -6.00 9.78
C LEU A 77 -5.64 -4.84 10.77
N VAL A 78 -4.67 -4.87 11.68
CA VAL A 78 -4.38 -3.73 12.56
C VAL A 78 -3.24 -2.93 11.93
N ILE A 79 -3.47 -1.65 11.66
CA ILE A 79 -2.45 -0.72 11.23
C ILE A 79 -1.88 -0.04 12.46
N ASP A 80 -0.66 -0.39 12.83
CA ASP A 80 -0.02 0.01 14.09
C ASP A 80 1.38 0.63 13.91
N LYS A 81 1.78 0.87 12.65
CA LYS A 81 3.11 1.39 12.34
C LYS A 81 3.07 2.45 11.25
N ILE A 82 3.83 3.54 11.46
CA ILE A 82 4.21 4.51 10.44
C ILE A 82 5.72 4.46 10.23
N ASP A 83 6.17 4.47 8.97
CA ASP A 83 7.58 4.33 8.62
C ASP A 83 7.84 4.95 7.24
N ALA A 84 9.08 4.97 6.76
CA ALA A 84 9.42 5.48 5.45
C ALA A 84 10.48 4.60 4.74
N PHE A 85 10.50 4.68 3.42
CA PHE A 85 11.61 4.19 2.61
C PHE A 85 11.88 5.15 1.43
N THR A 86 13.11 5.13 0.94
CA THR A 86 13.51 5.91 -0.24
C THR A 86 13.20 5.13 -1.51
N THR A 87 12.67 5.81 -2.52
CA THR A 87 12.45 5.23 -3.86
C THR A 87 13.78 4.84 -4.51
N THR A 88 13.75 3.85 -5.40
CA THR A 88 14.96 3.28 -6.04
C THR A 88 15.81 4.35 -6.76
N ASN A 89 15.17 5.37 -7.34
CA ASN A 89 15.87 6.48 -8.00
C ASN A 89 16.32 7.59 -7.03
N GLY A 90 16.17 7.40 -5.73
CA GLY A 90 16.57 8.35 -4.71
C GLY A 90 15.76 9.66 -4.66
N ALA A 91 14.78 9.85 -5.55
CA ALA A 91 14.11 11.15 -5.69
C ALA A 91 13.10 11.47 -4.59
N LYS A 92 12.57 10.46 -3.92
CA LYS A 92 11.47 10.61 -2.94
C LYS A 92 11.59 9.62 -1.79
N HIS A 93 11.13 10.06 -0.63
CA HIS A 93 10.77 9.17 0.48
C HIS A 93 9.27 8.89 0.42
N ILE A 94 8.91 7.65 0.62
CA ILE A 94 7.52 7.21 0.75
C ILE A 94 7.25 7.00 2.22
N ILE A 95 6.42 7.84 2.82
CA ILE A 95 5.86 7.61 4.15
C ILE A 95 4.71 6.63 3.99
N TYR A 96 4.72 5.57 4.77
CA TYR A 96 3.73 4.51 4.67
C TYR A 96 3.24 4.04 6.04
N LEU A 97 2.07 3.46 6.03
CA LEU A 97 1.48 2.74 7.14
C LEU A 97 1.66 1.24 6.91
N SER A 98 1.82 0.50 7.99
CA SER A 98 1.88 -0.96 7.94
C SER A 98 1.37 -1.58 9.23
N SER A 99 1.45 -2.91 9.30
CA SER A 99 1.11 -3.71 10.45
C SER A 99 2.37 -4.39 10.97
N THR A 100 2.53 -4.47 12.29
CA THR A 100 3.54 -5.32 12.93
C THR A 100 3.21 -6.79 12.69
N ASN A 101 1.91 -7.14 12.67
CA ASN A 101 1.41 -8.49 12.46
C ASN A 101 0.58 -8.57 11.17
N VAL A 102 1.25 -8.72 10.04
CA VAL A 102 0.58 -8.89 8.74
C VAL A 102 -0.03 -10.29 8.66
N PRO A 103 -1.33 -10.42 8.33
CA PRO A 103 -1.96 -11.72 8.13
C PRO A 103 -1.21 -12.58 7.11
N GLU A 104 -0.95 -13.85 7.45
CA GLU A 104 -0.21 -14.78 6.59
C GLU A 104 -0.86 -14.93 5.21
N GLN A 105 -2.17 -14.83 5.14
CA GLN A 105 -2.91 -14.89 3.88
C GLN A 105 -2.52 -13.77 2.89
N ILE A 106 -2.15 -12.58 3.39
CA ILE A 106 -1.63 -11.48 2.55
C ILE A 106 -0.25 -11.85 2.00
N LEU A 107 0.60 -12.41 2.85
CA LEU A 107 1.96 -12.85 2.46
C LEU A 107 1.88 -13.98 1.43
N THR A 108 1.01 -14.95 1.66
CA THR A 108 0.74 -16.07 0.73
C THR A 108 0.21 -15.54 -0.60
N LEU A 109 -0.80 -14.67 -0.59
CA LEU A 109 -1.34 -14.08 -1.81
C LEU A 109 -0.27 -13.35 -2.63
N ALA A 110 0.61 -12.60 -1.95
CA ALA A 110 1.70 -11.90 -2.62
C ALA A 110 2.76 -12.86 -3.19
N LYS A 111 3.06 -13.94 -2.49
CA LYS A 111 3.95 -15.01 -2.96
C LYS A 111 3.39 -15.70 -4.18
N ASP A 112 2.13 -16.14 -4.11
CA ASP A 112 1.46 -16.88 -5.18
C ASP A 112 1.28 -16.02 -6.45
N ALA A 113 0.96 -14.71 -6.28
CA ALA A 113 0.89 -13.77 -7.38
C ALA A 113 2.24 -13.60 -8.10
N ARG A 114 3.36 -13.64 -7.36
CA ARG A 114 4.71 -13.57 -7.93
C ARG A 114 5.10 -14.86 -8.66
N ILE A 115 4.79 -16.01 -8.08
CA ILE A 115 5.01 -17.32 -8.74
C ILE A 115 4.26 -17.37 -10.07
N LEU A 116 3.01 -16.90 -10.08
CA LEU A 116 2.22 -16.83 -11.30
C LEU A 116 2.84 -15.85 -12.33
N ALA A 117 3.29 -14.68 -11.87
CA ALA A 117 3.95 -13.70 -12.73
C ALA A 117 5.25 -14.25 -13.35
N ASP A 118 6.05 -14.98 -12.56
CA ASP A 118 7.26 -15.65 -13.05
C ASP A 118 6.92 -16.73 -14.09
N GLY A 119 5.89 -17.53 -13.86
CA GLY A 119 5.40 -18.55 -14.80
C GLY A 119 4.92 -17.98 -16.13
N LEU A 120 4.46 -16.74 -16.14
CA LEU A 120 4.03 -16.03 -17.35
C LEU A 120 5.13 -15.11 -17.94
N ASN A 121 6.34 -15.14 -17.40
CA ASN A 121 7.45 -14.25 -17.76
C ASN A 121 7.05 -12.76 -17.70
N ALA A 122 6.18 -12.41 -16.77
CA ALA A 122 5.72 -11.03 -16.60
C ALA A 122 6.82 -10.14 -16.04
N ASP A 123 6.90 -8.91 -16.54
CA ASP A 123 7.76 -7.87 -15.95
C ASP A 123 7.07 -7.25 -14.75
N TYR A 124 7.67 -7.40 -13.57
CA TYR A 124 7.16 -6.85 -12.32
C TYR A 124 8.31 -6.50 -11.36
N ASP A 125 8.00 -5.76 -10.32
CA ASP A 125 8.97 -5.41 -9.27
C ASP A 125 9.45 -6.66 -8.51
N LYS A 126 10.68 -7.11 -8.78
CA LYS A 126 11.30 -8.33 -8.20
C LYS A 126 11.77 -8.15 -6.75
N ARG A 127 11.71 -6.95 -6.19
CA ARG A 127 12.10 -6.72 -4.79
C ARG A 127 11.21 -7.53 -3.84
N PRO A 128 11.73 -7.93 -2.66
CA PRO A 128 10.91 -8.60 -1.66
C PRO A 128 9.62 -7.84 -1.36
N PHE A 129 8.53 -8.56 -1.21
CA PHE A 129 7.24 -7.97 -0.87
C PHE A 129 7.34 -7.29 0.50
N LYS A 130 7.07 -5.98 0.52
CA LYS A 130 6.97 -5.19 1.75
C LYS A 130 5.54 -4.70 1.91
N PRO A 131 4.75 -5.27 2.82
CA PRO A 131 3.39 -4.83 3.07
C PRO A 131 3.36 -3.37 3.52
N HIS A 132 2.78 -2.49 2.70
CA HIS A 132 2.71 -1.08 3.03
C HIS A 132 1.52 -0.39 2.36
N ILE A 133 1.05 0.67 3.00
CA ILE A 133 -0.02 1.53 2.52
C ILE A 133 0.55 2.94 2.43
N THR A 134 0.69 3.48 1.24
CA THR A 134 1.26 4.82 1.07
C THR A 134 0.41 5.87 1.78
N PHE A 135 1.03 6.62 2.70
CA PHE A 135 0.42 7.74 3.42
C PHE A 135 0.83 9.09 2.83
N GLY A 136 2.11 9.23 2.46
CA GLY A 136 2.63 10.46 1.89
C GLY A 136 3.88 10.27 1.05
N LYS A 137 4.25 11.30 0.29
CA LYS A 137 5.47 11.35 -0.53
C LYS A 137 6.22 12.64 -0.25
N VAL A 138 7.49 12.53 0.09
CA VAL A 138 8.39 13.63 0.47
C VAL A 138 9.52 13.72 -0.53
N LEU A 139 10.03 14.92 -0.81
CA LEU A 139 11.19 15.12 -1.65
C LEU A 139 12.46 14.72 -0.87
N ALA A 140 13.29 13.87 -1.45
CA ALA A 140 14.46 13.33 -0.79
C ALA A 140 15.66 14.30 -0.78
N ASP A 141 15.67 15.31 -1.67
CA ASP A 141 16.71 16.35 -1.73
C ASP A 141 16.65 17.37 -0.57
N LYS A 142 15.57 17.33 0.23
CA LYS A 142 15.32 18.28 1.32
C LYS A 142 15.46 17.67 2.72
N MET A 143 15.66 16.37 2.81
CA MET A 143 15.72 15.67 4.09
C MET A 143 16.37 14.31 3.91
N SER A 144 17.27 13.93 4.81
CA SER A 144 17.85 12.58 4.79
C SER A 144 16.86 11.52 5.28
N PRO A 145 17.07 10.25 4.91
CA PRO A 145 16.24 9.14 5.43
C PRO A 145 16.28 9.07 6.97
N GLU A 146 17.42 9.34 7.58
CA GLU A 146 17.65 9.27 9.03
C GLU A 146 16.87 10.35 9.77
N GLU A 147 16.88 11.58 9.24
CA GLU A 147 16.10 12.70 9.79
C GLU A 147 14.60 12.40 9.71
N LEU A 148 14.13 11.94 8.55
CA LEU A 148 12.72 11.55 8.38
C LEU A 148 12.33 10.45 9.35
N GLN A 149 13.17 9.42 9.51
CA GLN A 149 12.94 8.33 10.46
C GLN A 149 12.87 8.82 11.91
N ALA A 150 13.73 9.77 12.31
CA ALA A 150 13.70 10.35 13.65
C ALA A 150 12.37 11.07 13.91
N ILE A 151 11.90 11.85 12.92
CA ILE A 151 10.59 12.53 13.01
C ILE A 151 9.47 11.49 13.14
N LEU A 152 9.43 10.45 12.30
CA LEU A 152 8.37 9.46 12.33
C LEU A 152 8.33 8.66 13.63
N ARG A 153 9.49 8.37 14.26
CA ARG A 153 9.55 7.71 15.56
C ARG A 153 9.02 8.58 16.72
N SER A 154 9.09 9.91 16.59
CA SER A 154 8.56 10.83 17.59
C SER A 154 7.04 11.02 17.53
N LEU A 155 6.39 10.49 16.46
CA LEU A 155 4.95 10.60 16.30
C LEU A 155 4.20 9.54 17.11
N GLU A 156 2.97 9.86 17.45
CA GLU A 156 2.02 8.86 17.93
C GLU A 156 1.79 7.81 16.85
N GLN A 157 2.01 6.54 17.20
CA GLN A 157 1.80 5.44 16.25
C GLN A 157 0.31 5.24 15.97
N PRO A 158 -0.06 4.86 14.75
CA PRO A 158 -1.45 4.55 14.44
C PRO A 158 -1.92 3.31 15.21
N ALA A 159 -3.23 3.19 15.42
CA ALA A 159 -3.86 2.01 15.98
C ALA A 159 -5.24 1.81 15.33
N PHE A 160 -5.27 1.48 14.02
CA PHE A 160 -6.50 1.36 13.26
C PHE A 160 -6.88 -0.09 13.02
N ASN A 161 -8.15 -0.42 13.29
CA ASN A 161 -8.72 -1.71 12.98
C ASN A 161 -9.39 -1.66 11.60
N CYS A 162 -8.89 -2.46 10.69
CA CYS A 162 -9.40 -2.55 9.33
C CYS A 162 -9.91 -3.97 9.05
N LEU A 163 -10.97 -4.07 8.26
CA LEU A 163 -11.38 -5.33 7.64
C LEU A 163 -11.16 -5.23 6.13
N ILE A 164 -10.20 -5.98 5.62
CA ILE A 164 -9.96 -6.07 4.17
C ILE A 164 -10.99 -7.01 3.58
N GLU A 165 -11.89 -6.48 2.77
CA GLU A 165 -12.97 -7.23 2.13
C GLU A 165 -12.82 -7.33 0.62
N TYR A 166 -11.92 -6.54 0.02
CA TYR A 166 -11.80 -6.42 -1.44
C TYR A 166 -10.35 -6.46 -1.89
N ALA A 167 -10.12 -7.20 -2.97
CA ALA A 167 -8.96 -7.04 -3.84
C ALA A 167 -9.34 -6.23 -5.07
N GLU A 168 -8.38 -5.55 -5.68
CA GLU A 168 -8.60 -4.62 -6.78
C GLU A 168 -7.51 -4.75 -7.85
N HIS A 169 -7.92 -4.54 -9.10
CA HIS A 169 -7.05 -4.18 -10.20
C HIS A 169 -7.18 -2.68 -10.46
N ARG A 170 -6.06 -1.97 -10.50
CA ARG A 170 -6.01 -0.50 -10.62
C ARG A 170 -4.95 -0.06 -11.62
N TYR A 171 -5.16 1.11 -12.23
CA TYR A 171 -4.09 1.82 -12.94
C TYR A 171 -3.23 2.62 -11.95
N ARG A 172 -1.91 2.64 -12.19
CA ARG A 172 -0.98 3.41 -11.35
C ARG A 172 -1.26 4.91 -11.35
N LYS A 173 -1.58 5.49 -12.52
CA LYS A 173 -1.71 6.93 -12.72
C LYS A 173 -3.13 7.46 -12.56
N SER A 174 -4.13 6.61 -12.55
CA SER A 174 -5.50 7.01 -12.30
C SER A 174 -5.93 6.56 -10.91
N ASN A 175 -6.72 7.37 -10.22
CA ASN A 175 -7.35 6.94 -8.98
C ASN A 175 -8.50 5.94 -9.23
N GLY A 176 -8.59 5.41 -10.45
CA GLY A 176 -9.63 4.50 -10.89
C GLY A 176 -9.31 3.04 -10.55
N THR A 177 -10.27 2.38 -9.92
CA THR A 177 -10.33 0.93 -9.84
C THR A 177 -10.88 0.41 -11.16
N ILE A 178 -10.17 -0.51 -11.84
CA ILE A 178 -10.63 -1.13 -13.08
C ILE A 178 -11.59 -2.26 -12.76
N ARG A 179 -11.20 -3.10 -11.79
CA ARG A 179 -11.99 -4.23 -11.31
C ARG A 179 -11.84 -4.36 -9.80
N ARG A 180 -12.90 -4.86 -9.16
CA ARG A 180 -12.92 -5.14 -7.72
C ARG A 180 -13.53 -6.50 -7.49
N TRP A 181 -12.94 -7.27 -6.58
CA TRP A 181 -13.41 -8.60 -6.19
C TRP A 181 -13.60 -8.66 -4.68
N LYS A 182 -14.77 -9.13 -4.28
CA LYS A 182 -15.04 -9.38 -2.87
C LYS A 182 -14.30 -10.64 -2.42
N LEU A 183 -13.62 -10.56 -1.29
CA LEU A 183 -13.05 -11.71 -0.61
C LEU A 183 -14.17 -12.58 -0.05
N ARG A 184 -13.85 -13.85 0.24
CA ARG A 184 -14.83 -14.80 0.80
C ARG A 184 -15.27 -14.31 2.18
N SER A 185 -16.57 -14.20 2.40
CA SER A 185 -17.09 -13.94 3.74
C SER A 185 -16.72 -15.10 4.68
N LYS A 186 -16.30 -14.80 5.91
CA LYS A 186 -16.22 -15.85 6.94
C LYS A 186 -17.65 -16.38 7.15
N ARG A 187 -17.84 -17.69 6.98
CA ARG A 187 -19.07 -18.36 7.43
C ARG A 187 -19.03 -18.51 8.93
#